data_d989c15d6c70e1dbf251d043eeaa2ee6
#
_entry.id   d989c15d6c70e1dbf251d043eeaa2ee6
#
_cell.length_a   1.000
_cell.length_b   1.000
_cell.length_c   1.000
_cell.angle_alpha   90.00
_cell.angle_beta   90.00
_cell.angle_gamma   90.00
#
_symmetry.space_group_name_H-M   'P 1'
#
loop_
_entity.id
_entity.type
_entity.pdbx_description
1 polymer ?
#
loop_
_entity_poly.entity_id
_entity_poly.type
_entity_poly.pdbx_seq_one_letter_code
_entity_poly.pdbx_strand_id
1 'polypeptide(L)'
;MNARRILLSLLIAGGVFSAMCQSSDAVVRDKMTSAVMKVYDDHLAQNPSDYNVMFARAHQHYYNGDYTAALTDVNQAMLLTPKTDKELRFDEYILRARISDARRDYVSELADLKLAQELQPKSLACTDLIAKCNLKTGNLDAAEKAFKTILRAESMNYDAMYGLAQVNLLRGNTKEALNQVNKAVNLFRVEPQVYVNRADIYARQGDINAAVQDLLQGMAVGDGGIAVQTLFDLSDNNYDAVMASLADLADRNPAEAGTYRYLRANVAMDHCRYRQALEDLYTVQRSRQFNSHTVDYYIAKCCLELARYDEALNHVDQAIAAAATQPEYYLVKSLAEYHAGQGGNSAAAMEALEHCSNMFPQYVPMLLAKASLLSQQGRDKEALGYLNAAVANDPNDAEALLARGLLLKRMGNTKLSNRDLNTVALMSDDPHDLKGFALAELGRDNDAFNWLRLLTAAPQAGGENYYYAAMFMAMRGDTFRAMDFLQKAIDNGFDSVYRLRDNVLSPVNLAPLRSDKNFDLLVDKVLNRR
;
A
#
# COMPACT_ATOMS: atom_id res chain seq x y z
N MET A 1 -33.93 -2.14 -6.89
CA MET A 1 -32.84 -2.11 -5.90
C MET A 1 -31.69 -1.37 -6.56
N ASN A 2 -31.37 -0.17 -6.09
CA ASN A 2 -30.48 0.75 -6.81
C ASN A 2 -29.05 0.23 -6.84
N ALA A 3 -28.43 0.19 -8.04
CA ALA A 3 -27.02 -0.11 -8.28
C ALA A 3 -26.08 0.68 -7.32
N ARG A 4 -26.47 1.90 -6.95
CA ARG A 4 -25.79 2.72 -5.93
C ARG A 4 -25.72 2.07 -4.53
N ARG A 5 -26.73 1.30 -4.09
CA ARG A 5 -26.69 0.58 -2.81
C ARG A 5 -25.76 -0.64 -2.83
N ILE A 6 -25.64 -1.29 -3.98
CA ILE A 6 -24.69 -2.40 -4.18
C ILE A 6 -23.25 -1.85 -4.22
N LEU A 7 -23.04 -0.69 -4.84
CA LEU A 7 -21.72 -0.03 -4.88
C LEU A 7 -21.28 0.47 -3.49
N LEU A 8 -22.21 1.02 -2.69
CA LEU A 8 -21.91 1.42 -1.32
C LEU A 8 -21.52 0.22 -0.45
N SER A 9 -22.18 -0.94 -0.63
CA SER A 9 -21.81 -2.17 0.08
C SER A 9 -20.47 -2.73 -0.41
N LEU A 10 -20.11 -2.53 -1.67
CA LEU A 10 -18.79 -2.90 -2.24
C LEU A 10 -17.69 -1.93 -1.82
N LEU A 11 -17.94 -0.63 -1.70
CA LEU A 11 -17.00 0.35 -1.13
C LEU A 11 -16.77 0.12 0.37
N ILE A 12 -17.80 -0.26 1.10
CA ILE A 12 -17.73 -0.63 2.52
C ILE A 12 -17.01 -1.99 2.68
N ALA A 13 -17.27 -2.93 1.79
CA ALA A 13 -16.56 -4.21 1.71
C ALA A 13 -15.16 -4.04 1.07
N GLY A 14 -14.95 -3.10 0.17
CA GLY A 14 -13.71 -2.91 -0.58
C GLY A 14 -12.52 -2.44 0.25
N GLY A 15 -12.73 -1.59 1.26
CA GLY A 15 -11.67 -1.26 2.22
C GLY A 15 -11.31 -2.45 3.13
N VAL A 16 -12.31 -3.25 3.51
CA VAL A 16 -12.13 -4.50 4.26
C VAL A 16 -11.76 -5.66 3.32
N PHE A 17 -12.31 -5.69 2.09
CA PHE A 17 -12.01 -6.71 1.08
C PHE A 17 -10.63 -6.53 0.45
N SER A 18 -10.11 -5.32 0.31
CA SER A 18 -8.73 -5.10 -0.13
C SER A 18 -7.73 -5.66 0.87
N ALA A 19 -7.96 -5.48 2.18
CA ALA A 19 -7.09 -6.08 3.21
C ALA A 19 -7.32 -7.59 3.38
N MET A 20 -8.56 -8.10 3.24
CA MET A 20 -8.86 -9.55 3.37
C MET A 20 -8.63 -10.34 2.09
N CYS A 21 -8.92 -9.80 0.91
CA CYS A 21 -8.55 -10.43 -0.36
C CYS A 21 -7.05 -10.34 -0.60
N GLN A 22 -6.38 -9.25 -0.22
CA GLN A 22 -4.92 -9.22 -0.28
C GLN A 22 -4.28 -10.22 0.68
N SER A 23 -4.81 -10.47 1.87
CA SER A 23 -4.21 -11.43 2.80
C SER A 23 -4.52 -12.89 2.46
N SER A 24 -5.76 -13.26 2.14
CA SER A 24 -6.11 -14.64 1.79
C SER A 24 -5.69 -15.01 0.37
N ASP A 25 -5.87 -14.11 -0.60
CA ASP A 25 -5.43 -14.32 -1.98
C ASP A 25 -3.90 -14.17 -2.10
N ALA A 26 -3.26 -13.32 -1.31
CA ALA A 26 -1.80 -13.23 -1.25
C ALA A 26 -1.18 -14.51 -0.66
N VAL A 27 -1.72 -15.02 0.44
CA VAL A 27 -1.23 -16.29 1.05
C VAL A 27 -1.45 -17.49 0.14
N VAL A 28 -2.61 -17.59 -0.53
CA VAL A 28 -2.87 -18.63 -1.52
C VAL A 28 -1.95 -18.42 -2.73
N ARG A 29 -1.78 -17.19 -3.18
CA ARG A 29 -0.90 -16.81 -4.29
C ARG A 29 0.55 -17.11 -3.96
N ASP A 30 1.06 -16.77 -2.76
CA ASP A 30 2.44 -17.05 -2.34
C ASP A 30 2.73 -18.54 -2.18
N LYS A 31 1.81 -19.32 -1.61
CA LYS A 31 1.95 -20.78 -1.57
C LYS A 31 1.94 -21.40 -2.96
N MET A 32 1.07 -20.94 -3.85
CA MET A 32 1.07 -21.34 -5.26
C MET A 32 2.34 -20.88 -5.97
N THR A 33 2.78 -19.66 -5.75
CA THR A 33 4.01 -19.10 -6.31
C THR A 33 5.23 -19.90 -5.87
N SER A 34 5.39 -20.18 -4.58
CA SER A 34 6.49 -20.99 -4.04
C SER A 34 6.46 -22.43 -4.59
N ALA A 35 5.28 -23.04 -4.73
CA ALA A 35 5.13 -24.36 -5.32
C ALA A 35 5.48 -24.35 -6.81
N VAL A 36 5.03 -23.33 -7.55
CA VAL A 36 5.33 -23.16 -8.99
C VAL A 36 6.82 -22.92 -9.20
N MET A 37 7.45 -22.05 -8.40
CA MET A 37 8.89 -21.81 -8.46
C MET A 37 9.69 -23.09 -8.24
N LYS A 38 9.31 -23.89 -7.23
CA LYS A 38 9.96 -25.19 -6.97
C LYS A 38 9.84 -26.13 -8.17
N VAL A 39 8.69 -26.17 -8.85
CA VAL A 39 8.51 -27.00 -10.06
C VAL A 39 9.46 -26.56 -11.16
N TYR A 40 9.63 -25.25 -11.38
CA TYR A 40 10.61 -24.74 -12.35
C TYR A 40 12.04 -25.09 -11.96
N ASP A 41 12.42 -24.93 -10.68
CA ASP A 41 13.75 -25.25 -10.17
C ASP A 41 14.08 -26.74 -10.32
N ASP A 42 13.16 -27.62 -9.91
CA ASP A 42 13.32 -29.07 -10.03
C ASP A 42 13.43 -29.52 -11.51
N HIS A 43 12.66 -28.89 -12.43
CA HIS A 43 12.76 -29.16 -13.84
C HIS A 43 14.09 -28.70 -14.44
N LEU A 44 14.51 -27.48 -14.15
CA LEU A 44 15.75 -26.91 -14.66
C LEU A 44 17.00 -27.57 -14.08
N ALA A 45 16.91 -28.15 -12.88
CA ALA A 45 17.98 -28.98 -12.34
C ALA A 45 18.22 -30.25 -13.18
N GLN A 46 17.16 -30.80 -13.79
CA GLN A 46 17.23 -31.97 -14.67
C GLN A 46 17.47 -31.59 -16.15
N ASN A 47 16.94 -30.46 -16.57
CA ASN A 47 16.97 -29.96 -17.96
C ASN A 47 17.49 -28.50 -17.99
N PRO A 48 18.79 -28.27 -17.73
CA PRO A 48 19.34 -26.92 -17.56
C PRO A 48 19.39 -26.07 -18.84
N SER A 49 19.00 -26.60 -19.97
CA SER A 49 18.93 -25.89 -21.27
C SER A 49 17.50 -25.69 -21.78
N ASP A 50 16.48 -26.00 -20.96
CA ASP A 50 15.08 -25.75 -21.31
C ASP A 50 14.74 -24.27 -21.21
N TYR A 51 14.92 -23.56 -22.33
CA TYR A 51 14.69 -22.12 -22.42
C TYR A 51 13.22 -21.72 -22.23
N ASN A 52 12.27 -22.61 -22.54
CA ASN A 52 10.84 -22.32 -22.31
C ASN A 52 10.54 -22.24 -20.81
N VAL A 53 11.08 -23.18 -20.04
CA VAL A 53 10.91 -23.18 -18.59
C VAL A 53 11.69 -22.04 -17.92
N MET A 54 12.89 -21.69 -18.44
CA MET A 54 13.62 -20.50 -17.99
C MET A 54 12.82 -19.23 -18.21
N PHE A 55 12.22 -19.08 -19.40
CA PHE A 55 11.37 -17.93 -19.73
C PHE A 55 10.13 -17.87 -18.82
N ALA A 56 9.48 -19.00 -18.57
CA ALA A 56 8.35 -19.08 -17.65
C ALA A 56 8.76 -18.70 -16.21
N ARG A 57 9.95 -19.15 -15.74
CA ARG A 57 10.47 -18.77 -14.43
C ARG A 57 10.84 -17.29 -14.37
N ALA A 58 11.40 -16.72 -15.45
CA ALA A 58 11.66 -15.28 -15.56
C ALA A 58 10.38 -14.44 -15.41
N HIS A 59 9.29 -14.88 -16.04
CA HIS A 59 7.97 -14.26 -15.85
C HIS A 59 7.52 -14.29 -14.39
N GLN A 60 7.67 -15.45 -13.73
CA GLN A 60 7.29 -15.58 -12.33
C GLN A 60 8.15 -14.70 -11.40
N HIS A 61 9.48 -14.64 -11.63
CA HIS A 61 10.36 -13.71 -10.93
C HIS A 61 9.95 -12.25 -11.13
N TYR A 62 9.59 -11.86 -12.36
CA TYR A 62 9.09 -10.51 -12.65
C TYR A 62 7.83 -10.18 -11.86
N TYR A 63 6.84 -11.07 -11.82
CA TYR A 63 5.61 -10.88 -11.04
C TYR A 63 5.85 -10.85 -9.52
N ASN A 64 6.89 -11.53 -9.05
CA ASN A 64 7.31 -11.52 -7.66
C ASN A 64 8.16 -10.28 -7.28
N GLY A 65 8.46 -9.39 -8.24
CA GLY A 65 9.31 -8.22 -8.02
C GLY A 65 10.82 -8.52 -7.99
N ASP A 66 11.25 -9.78 -8.18
CA ASP A 66 12.67 -10.14 -8.27
C ASP A 66 13.19 -9.89 -9.69
N TYR A 67 13.36 -8.61 -10.00
CA TYR A 67 13.82 -8.17 -11.32
C TYR A 67 15.24 -8.63 -11.66
N THR A 68 16.07 -8.94 -10.66
CA THR A 68 17.44 -9.43 -10.88
C THR A 68 17.43 -10.88 -11.34
N ALA A 69 16.69 -11.74 -10.66
CA ALA A 69 16.52 -13.14 -11.07
C ALA A 69 15.76 -13.21 -12.41
N ALA A 70 14.71 -12.42 -12.60
CA ALA A 70 13.98 -12.32 -13.87
C ALA A 70 14.89 -11.97 -15.03
N LEU A 71 15.77 -10.96 -14.88
CA LEU A 71 16.72 -10.54 -15.90
C LEU A 71 17.74 -11.64 -16.20
N THR A 72 18.20 -12.36 -15.19
CA THR A 72 19.15 -13.47 -15.34
C THR A 72 18.53 -14.58 -16.17
N ASP A 73 17.33 -15.01 -15.81
CA ASP A 73 16.64 -16.10 -16.49
C ASP A 73 16.25 -15.75 -17.93
N VAL A 74 15.71 -14.54 -18.17
CA VAL A 74 15.34 -14.14 -19.53
C VAL A 74 16.56 -14.02 -20.43
N ASN A 75 17.70 -13.50 -19.93
CA ASN A 75 18.93 -13.45 -20.69
C ASN A 75 19.46 -14.85 -21.03
N GLN A 76 19.38 -15.79 -20.08
CA GLN A 76 19.80 -17.17 -20.31
C GLN A 76 18.89 -17.87 -21.33
N ALA A 77 17.57 -17.69 -21.22
CA ALA A 77 16.60 -18.19 -22.19
C ALA A 77 16.94 -17.67 -23.60
N MET A 78 17.12 -16.35 -23.75
CA MET A 78 17.46 -15.71 -25.03
C MET A 78 18.75 -16.23 -25.69
N LEU A 79 19.73 -16.68 -24.90
CA LEU A 79 20.95 -17.31 -25.46
C LEU A 79 20.65 -18.68 -26.08
N LEU A 80 19.70 -19.41 -25.55
CA LEU A 80 19.34 -20.77 -25.96
C LEU A 80 18.22 -20.82 -26.99
N THR A 81 17.33 -19.84 -27.00
CA THR A 81 16.19 -19.75 -27.93
C THR A 81 16.67 -19.71 -29.39
N PRO A 82 16.18 -20.59 -30.28
CA PRO A 82 16.52 -20.58 -31.67
C PRO A 82 16.21 -19.25 -32.36
N LYS A 83 17.09 -18.77 -33.23
CA LYS A 83 16.87 -17.53 -33.99
C LYS A 83 15.66 -17.60 -34.92
N THR A 84 15.21 -18.81 -35.24
CA THR A 84 14.04 -19.08 -36.07
C THR A 84 12.73 -18.96 -35.33
N ASP A 85 12.75 -19.05 -34.00
CA ASP A 85 11.59 -18.87 -33.13
C ASP A 85 11.34 -17.38 -32.88
N LYS A 86 10.73 -16.74 -33.86
CA LYS A 86 10.46 -15.30 -33.81
C LYS A 86 9.40 -14.92 -32.81
N GLU A 87 8.47 -15.83 -32.50
CA GLU A 87 7.37 -15.59 -31.57
C GLU A 87 7.89 -15.53 -30.13
N LEU A 88 8.60 -16.57 -29.71
CA LEU A 88 9.20 -16.60 -28.38
C LEU A 88 10.22 -15.45 -28.19
N ARG A 89 11.04 -15.16 -29.22
CA ARG A 89 11.97 -14.02 -29.17
C ARG A 89 11.28 -12.68 -29.00
N PHE A 90 10.13 -12.49 -29.62
CA PHE A 90 9.32 -11.29 -29.41
C PHE A 90 8.90 -11.18 -27.94
N ASP A 91 8.38 -12.27 -27.35
CA ASP A 91 7.94 -12.29 -25.96
C ASP A 91 9.10 -12.10 -24.97
N GLU A 92 10.28 -12.67 -25.27
CA GLU A 92 11.50 -12.46 -24.48
C GLU A 92 11.93 -10.99 -24.47
N TYR A 93 11.92 -10.32 -25.63
CA TYR A 93 12.23 -8.88 -25.69
C TYR A 93 11.19 -8.05 -24.93
N ILE A 94 9.90 -8.37 -25.04
CA ILE A 94 8.85 -7.68 -24.29
C ILE A 94 9.03 -7.87 -22.78
N LEU A 95 9.31 -9.09 -22.31
CA LEU A 95 9.56 -9.33 -20.90
C LEU A 95 10.78 -8.56 -20.38
N ARG A 96 11.90 -8.62 -21.13
CA ARG A 96 13.12 -7.92 -20.74
C ARG A 96 12.95 -6.40 -20.74
N ALA A 97 12.18 -5.85 -21.68
CA ALA A 97 11.80 -4.45 -21.70
C ALA A 97 10.98 -4.07 -20.45
N ARG A 98 9.99 -4.90 -20.05
CA ARG A 98 9.22 -4.68 -18.82
C ARG A 98 10.07 -4.74 -17.55
N ILE A 99 11.03 -5.65 -17.49
CA ILE A 99 12.02 -5.72 -16.40
C ILE A 99 12.86 -4.44 -16.36
N SER A 100 13.29 -3.95 -17.53
CA SER A 100 14.06 -2.70 -17.65
C SER A 100 13.23 -1.48 -17.23
N ASP A 101 11.95 -1.42 -17.59
CA ASP A 101 11.01 -0.39 -17.12
C ASP A 101 10.89 -0.37 -15.60
N ALA A 102 10.65 -1.54 -14.99
CA ALA A 102 10.56 -1.66 -13.54
C ALA A 102 11.84 -1.22 -12.82
N ARG A 103 13.00 -1.37 -13.46
CA ARG A 103 14.31 -0.90 -12.98
C ARG A 103 14.62 0.55 -13.36
N ARG A 104 13.70 1.23 -14.05
CA ARG A 104 13.88 2.59 -14.62
C ARG A 104 15.04 2.72 -15.61
N ASP A 105 15.44 1.62 -16.25
CA ASP A 105 16.42 1.62 -17.33
C ASP A 105 15.72 1.78 -18.69
N TYR A 106 15.27 2.98 -18.97
CA TYR A 106 14.50 3.30 -20.16
C TYR A 106 15.30 3.19 -21.47
N VAL A 107 16.63 3.21 -21.39
CA VAL A 107 17.51 3.02 -22.55
C VAL A 107 17.47 1.57 -23.02
N SER A 108 17.65 0.63 -22.10
CA SER A 108 17.54 -0.81 -22.37
C SER A 108 16.12 -1.20 -22.76
N GLU A 109 15.10 -0.65 -22.06
CA GLU A 109 13.68 -0.83 -22.41
C GLU A 109 13.42 -0.49 -23.88
N LEU A 110 13.78 0.72 -24.32
CA LEU A 110 13.53 1.17 -25.69
C LEU A 110 14.30 0.35 -26.74
N ALA A 111 15.50 -0.11 -26.40
CA ALA A 111 16.30 -0.97 -27.29
C ALA A 111 15.60 -2.31 -27.55
N ASP A 112 15.13 -2.97 -26.49
CA ASP A 112 14.42 -4.25 -26.59
C ASP A 112 13.07 -4.10 -27.30
N LEU A 113 12.32 -3.05 -27.00
CA LEU A 113 11.05 -2.77 -27.69
C LEU A 113 11.23 -2.55 -29.19
N LYS A 114 12.32 -1.93 -29.64
CA LYS A 114 12.63 -1.79 -31.08
C LYS A 114 12.92 -3.14 -31.71
N LEU A 115 13.68 -4.01 -31.04
CA LEU A 115 13.95 -5.38 -31.52
C LEU A 115 12.66 -6.21 -31.58
N ALA A 116 11.79 -6.08 -30.58
CA ALA A 116 10.47 -6.71 -30.61
C ALA A 116 9.62 -6.17 -31.79
N GLN A 117 9.63 -4.87 -32.04
CA GLN A 117 8.89 -4.26 -33.16
C GLN A 117 9.41 -4.73 -34.53
N GLU A 118 10.72 -4.98 -34.67
CA GLU A 118 11.28 -5.57 -35.92
C GLU A 118 10.73 -6.98 -36.18
N LEU A 119 10.51 -7.77 -35.12
CA LEU A 119 9.94 -9.11 -35.24
C LEU A 119 8.42 -9.08 -35.54
N GLN A 120 7.68 -8.16 -34.91
CA GLN A 120 6.25 -7.98 -35.11
C GLN A 120 5.88 -6.51 -35.39
N PRO A 121 6.08 -5.99 -36.60
CA PRO A 121 5.92 -4.57 -36.95
C PRO A 121 4.48 -4.03 -36.78
N LYS A 122 3.49 -4.90 -36.74
CA LYS A 122 2.06 -4.55 -36.60
C LYS A 122 1.54 -4.69 -35.18
N SER A 123 2.36 -5.08 -34.22
CA SER A 123 1.93 -5.22 -32.81
C SER A 123 1.61 -3.86 -32.22
N LEU A 124 0.32 -3.62 -31.97
CA LEU A 124 -0.15 -2.40 -31.29
C LEU A 124 0.27 -2.39 -29.81
N ALA A 125 0.33 -3.55 -29.17
CA ALA A 125 0.83 -3.67 -27.79
C ALA A 125 2.30 -3.24 -27.67
N CYS A 126 3.15 -3.67 -28.61
CA CYS A 126 4.54 -3.21 -28.65
C CYS A 126 4.63 -1.71 -28.97
N THR A 127 3.79 -1.20 -29.87
CA THR A 127 3.71 0.24 -30.19
C THR A 127 3.29 1.07 -28.97
N ASP A 128 2.39 0.56 -28.13
CA ASP A 128 1.96 1.22 -26.89
C ASP A 128 3.10 1.30 -25.87
N LEU A 129 3.83 0.19 -25.65
CA LEU A 129 5.01 0.19 -24.79
C LEU A 129 6.07 1.20 -25.26
N ILE A 130 6.35 1.25 -26.58
CA ILE A 130 7.26 2.25 -27.17
C ILE A 130 6.75 3.68 -26.92
N ALA A 131 5.44 3.91 -27.05
CA ALA A 131 4.86 5.21 -26.81
C ALA A 131 5.01 5.65 -25.35
N LYS A 132 4.73 4.74 -24.41
CA LYS A 132 4.87 4.98 -22.96
C LYS A 132 6.34 5.20 -22.55
N CYS A 133 7.28 4.41 -23.08
CA CYS A 133 8.71 4.61 -22.83
C CYS A 133 9.19 5.98 -23.34
N ASN A 134 8.80 6.38 -24.56
CA ASN A 134 9.12 7.70 -25.11
C ASN A 134 8.49 8.84 -24.29
N LEU A 135 7.29 8.66 -23.75
CA LEU A 135 6.63 9.63 -22.88
C LEU A 135 7.43 9.81 -21.58
N LYS A 136 7.84 8.72 -20.92
CA LYS A 136 8.66 8.72 -19.70
C LYS A 136 10.02 9.39 -19.90
N THR A 137 10.62 9.23 -21.07
CA THR A 137 11.91 9.82 -21.42
C THR A 137 11.82 11.24 -21.99
N GLY A 138 10.61 11.80 -22.09
CA GLY A 138 10.38 13.16 -22.60
C GLY A 138 10.48 13.28 -24.13
N ASN A 139 10.58 12.17 -24.87
CA ASN A 139 10.59 12.17 -26.32
C ASN A 139 9.16 12.29 -26.89
N LEU A 140 8.58 13.47 -26.70
CA LEU A 140 7.14 13.71 -26.91
C LEU A 140 6.71 13.51 -28.38
N ASP A 141 7.57 13.80 -29.36
CA ASP A 141 7.23 13.63 -30.78
C ASP A 141 7.12 12.17 -31.17
N ALA A 142 8.02 11.32 -30.64
CA ALA A 142 7.97 9.88 -30.87
C ALA A 142 6.77 9.25 -30.16
N ALA A 143 6.47 9.67 -28.92
CA ALA A 143 5.32 9.22 -28.17
C ALA A 143 4.01 9.58 -28.91
N GLU A 144 3.86 10.83 -29.36
CA GLU A 144 2.69 11.29 -30.11
C GLU A 144 2.48 10.47 -31.39
N LYS A 145 3.56 10.26 -32.17
CA LYS A 145 3.49 9.47 -33.41
C LYS A 145 3.01 8.05 -33.13
N ALA A 146 3.50 7.42 -32.07
CA ALA A 146 3.12 6.07 -31.70
C ALA A 146 1.65 5.99 -31.24
N PHE A 147 1.20 6.86 -30.35
CA PHE A 147 -0.22 6.92 -29.94
C PHE A 147 -1.16 7.21 -31.12
N LYS A 148 -0.80 8.13 -32.02
CA LYS A 148 -1.56 8.38 -33.25
C LYS A 148 -1.60 7.17 -34.18
N THR A 149 -0.57 6.34 -34.19
CA THR A 149 -0.54 5.08 -34.95
C THR A 149 -1.55 4.09 -34.39
N ILE A 150 -1.60 3.95 -33.07
CA ILE A 150 -2.61 3.12 -32.39
C ILE A 150 -4.02 3.62 -32.71
N LEU A 151 -4.29 4.92 -32.58
CA LEU A 151 -5.64 5.48 -32.84
C LEU A 151 -6.06 5.42 -34.32
N ARG A 152 -5.12 5.32 -35.28
CA ARG A 152 -5.47 5.05 -36.69
C ARG A 152 -5.93 3.60 -36.90
N ALA A 153 -5.36 2.66 -36.15
CA ALA A 153 -5.76 1.25 -36.21
C ALA A 153 -6.99 0.98 -35.36
N GLU A 154 -7.06 1.56 -34.17
CA GLU A 154 -8.12 1.41 -33.17
C GLU A 154 -8.57 2.80 -32.70
N SER A 155 -9.52 3.39 -33.43
CA SER A 155 -9.98 4.77 -33.19
C SER A 155 -10.66 4.97 -31.82
N MET A 156 -11.05 3.89 -31.14
CA MET A 156 -11.69 3.86 -29.82
C MET A 156 -10.75 3.35 -28.72
N ASN A 157 -9.46 3.40 -28.88
CA ASN A 157 -8.49 3.01 -27.86
C ASN A 157 -8.31 4.15 -26.84
N TYR A 158 -8.91 3.99 -25.64
CA TYR A 158 -8.91 5.06 -24.62
C TYR A 158 -7.53 5.25 -23.97
N ASP A 159 -6.69 4.20 -23.89
CA ASP A 159 -5.32 4.32 -23.38
C ASP A 159 -4.45 5.20 -24.29
N ALA A 160 -4.60 5.04 -25.61
CA ALA A 160 -3.91 5.89 -26.56
C ALA A 160 -4.45 7.35 -26.57
N MET A 161 -5.76 7.54 -26.31
CA MET A 161 -6.33 8.89 -26.09
C MET A 161 -5.71 9.54 -24.85
N TYR A 162 -5.59 8.79 -23.76
CA TYR A 162 -4.96 9.28 -22.53
C TYR A 162 -3.47 9.57 -22.74
N GLY A 163 -2.73 8.68 -23.42
CA GLY A 163 -1.33 8.93 -23.77
C GLY A 163 -1.12 10.21 -24.57
N LEU A 164 -2.01 10.52 -25.55
CA LEU A 164 -2.00 11.80 -26.25
C LEU A 164 -2.34 12.98 -25.35
N ALA A 165 -3.24 12.79 -24.38
CA ALA A 165 -3.56 13.83 -23.41
C ALA A 165 -2.32 14.16 -22.54
N GLN A 166 -1.58 13.16 -22.09
CA GLN A 166 -0.34 13.36 -21.34
C GLN A 166 0.73 14.09 -22.19
N VAL A 167 0.90 13.71 -23.45
CA VAL A 167 1.82 14.41 -24.37
C VAL A 167 1.44 15.88 -24.50
N ASN A 168 0.14 16.17 -24.72
CA ASN A 168 -0.34 17.55 -24.85
C ASN A 168 -0.16 18.34 -23.56
N LEU A 169 -0.40 17.72 -22.40
CA LEU A 169 -0.20 18.36 -21.09
C LEU A 169 1.27 18.75 -20.89
N LEU A 170 2.21 17.83 -21.18
CA LEU A 170 3.65 18.09 -21.08
C LEU A 170 4.14 19.19 -22.02
N ARG A 171 3.43 19.43 -23.15
CA ARG A 171 3.68 20.56 -24.06
C ARG A 171 2.97 21.86 -23.64
N GLY A 172 2.22 21.85 -22.54
CA GLY A 172 1.42 23.00 -22.10
C GLY A 172 0.09 23.17 -22.85
N ASN A 173 -0.30 22.23 -23.72
CA ASN A 173 -1.53 22.27 -24.51
C ASN A 173 -2.71 21.70 -23.70
N THR A 174 -3.02 22.33 -22.59
CA THR A 174 -4.01 21.87 -21.60
C THR A 174 -5.40 21.63 -22.20
N LYS A 175 -5.87 22.53 -23.06
CA LYS A 175 -7.19 22.40 -23.73
C LYS A 175 -7.28 21.14 -24.58
N GLU A 176 -6.24 20.82 -25.31
CA GLU A 176 -6.20 19.64 -26.16
C GLU A 176 -6.09 18.36 -25.34
N ALA A 177 -5.33 18.39 -24.24
CA ALA A 177 -5.27 17.28 -23.30
C ALA A 177 -6.67 16.94 -22.76
N LEU A 178 -7.43 17.93 -22.28
CA LEU A 178 -8.80 17.73 -21.80
C LEU A 178 -9.73 17.22 -22.91
N ASN A 179 -9.59 17.72 -24.15
CA ASN A 179 -10.41 17.23 -25.27
C ASN A 179 -10.24 15.73 -25.50
N GLN A 180 -9.01 15.21 -25.40
CA GLN A 180 -8.74 13.79 -25.60
C GLN A 180 -9.40 12.93 -24.51
N VAL A 181 -9.21 13.27 -23.24
CA VAL A 181 -9.80 12.48 -22.13
C VAL A 181 -11.33 12.65 -22.06
N ASN A 182 -11.87 13.82 -22.38
CA ASN A 182 -13.32 14.02 -22.47
C ASN A 182 -13.94 13.15 -23.57
N LYS A 183 -13.24 12.98 -24.70
CA LYS A 183 -13.67 12.05 -25.74
C LYS A 183 -13.72 10.62 -25.22
N ALA A 184 -12.69 10.17 -24.50
CA ALA A 184 -12.65 8.85 -23.89
C ALA A 184 -13.82 8.64 -22.91
N VAL A 185 -14.04 9.60 -21.98
CA VAL A 185 -15.17 9.52 -21.02
C VAL A 185 -16.53 9.47 -21.74
N ASN A 186 -16.73 10.23 -22.81
CA ASN A 186 -17.98 10.20 -23.56
C ASN A 186 -18.24 8.87 -24.26
N LEU A 187 -17.19 8.19 -24.72
CA LEU A 187 -17.28 6.90 -25.41
C LEU A 187 -17.42 5.71 -24.44
N PHE A 188 -16.81 5.79 -23.26
CA PHE A 188 -16.65 4.68 -22.31
C PHE A 188 -17.19 5.02 -20.91
N ARG A 189 -18.43 5.51 -20.84
CA ARG A 189 -19.06 6.03 -19.60
C ARG A 189 -19.18 5.03 -18.44
N VAL A 190 -19.05 3.74 -18.70
CA VAL A 190 -19.15 2.68 -17.69
C VAL A 190 -17.79 2.09 -17.31
N GLU A 191 -16.71 2.63 -17.87
CA GLU A 191 -15.35 2.21 -17.62
C GLU A 191 -14.68 3.14 -16.58
N PRO A 192 -14.35 2.65 -15.37
CA PRO A 192 -13.74 3.47 -14.30
C PRO A 192 -12.44 4.14 -14.73
N GLN A 193 -11.63 3.43 -15.54
CA GLN A 193 -10.30 3.89 -15.96
C GLN A 193 -10.33 5.24 -16.70
N VAL A 194 -11.38 5.51 -17.49
CA VAL A 194 -11.45 6.79 -18.23
C VAL A 194 -11.64 7.99 -17.31
N TYR A 195 -12.33 7.80 -16.19
CA TYR A 195 -12.49 8.84 -15.16
C TYR A 195 -11.18 9.04 -14.39
N VAL A 196 -10.50 7.95 -14.02
CA VAL A 196 -9.16 7.99 -13.39
C VAL A 196 -8.17 8.73 -14.31
N ASN A 197 -8.15 8.41 -15.60
CA ASN A 197 -7.30 9.08 -16.58
C ASN A 197 -7.60 10.59 -16.69
N ARG A 198 -8.89 11.01 -16.62
CA ARG A 198 -9.24 12.42 -16.65
C ARG A 198 -8.92 13.11 -15.32
N ALA A 199 -9.12 12.43 -14.20
CA ALA A 199 -8.72 12.93 -12.89
C ALA A 199 -7.21 13.21 -12.81
N ASP A 200 -6.36 12.35 -13.39
CA ASP A 200 -4.92 12.62 -13.49
C ASP A 200 -4.62 13.91 -14.27
N ILE A 201 -5.30 14.14 -15.38
CA ILE A 201 -5.12 15.39 -16.15
C ILE A 201 -5.55 16.60 -15.32
N TYR A 202 -6.69 16.55 -14.62
CA TYR A 202 -7.14 17.64 -13.74
C TYR A 202 -6.15 17.87 -12.57
N ALA A 203 -5.70 16.81 -11.93
CA ALA A 203 -4.74 16.91 -10.82
C ALA A 203 -3.43 17.58 -11.25
N ARG A 204 -2.89 17.19 -12.40
CA ARG A 204 -1.67 17.83 -12.98
C ARG A 204 -1.88 19.30 -13.38
N GLN A 205 -3.12 19.74 -13.55
CA GLN A 205 -3.49 21.15 -13.77
C GLN A 205 -3.74 21.90 -12.46
N GLY A 206 -3.71 21.22 -11.31
CA GLY A 206 -4.03 21.78 -10.01
C GLY A 206 -5.53 21.86 -9.71
N ASP A 207 -6.40 21.33 -10.59
CA ASP A 207 -7.85 21.29 -10.37
C ASP A 207 -8.23 20.01 -9.60
N ILE A 208 -7.91 20.03 -8.31
CA ILE A 208 -8.16 18.88 -7.41
C ILE A 208 -9.67 18.62 -7.24
N ASN A 209 -10.50 19.67 -7.27
CA ASN A 209 -11.96 19.50 -7.19
C ASN A 209 -12.51 18.69 -8.36
N ALA A 210 -12.11 19.01 -9.59
CA ALA A 210 -12.53 18.25 -10.76
C ALA A 210 -11.97 16.81 -10.74
N ALA A 211 -10.73 16.62 -10.26
CA ALA A 211 -10.14 15.30 -10.10
C ALA A 211 -10.92 14.44 -9.11
N VAL A 212 -11.26 14.97 -7.93
CA VAL A 212 -12.07 14.24 -6.92
C VAL A 212 -13.45 13.88 -7.48
N GLN A 213 -14.13 14.79 -8.20
CA GLN A 213 -15.43 14.51 -8.80
C GLN A 213 -15.35 13.36 -9.83
N ASP A 214 -14.31 13.34 -10.65
CA ASP A 214 -14.09 12.24 -11.59
C ASP A 214 -13.80 10.91 -10.89
N LEU A 215 -12.99 10.91 -9.85
CA LEU A 215 -12.73 9.69 -9.07
C LEU A 215 -14.02 9.17 -8.42
N LEU A 216 -14.86 10.03 -7.87
CA LEU A 216 -16.19 9.64 -7.36
C LEU A 216 -17.08 9.07 -8.46
N GLN A 217 -17.03 9.64 -9.67
CA GLN A 217 -17.77 9.09 -10.81
C GLN A 217 -17.20 7.73 -11.24
N GLY A 218 -15.87 7.57 -11.23
CA GLY A 218 -15.20 6.29 -11.47
C GLY A 218 -15.59 5.22 -10.44
N MET A 219 -15.71 5.60 -9.15
CA MET A 219 -16.21 4.71 -8.09
C MET A 219 -17.68 4.30 -8.29
N ALA A 220 -18.48 5.14 -8.97
CA ALA A 220 -19.91 4.89 -9.19
C ALA A 220 -20.18 3.97 -10.38
N VAL A 221 -19.18 3.63 -11.19
CA VAL A 221 -19.31 2.79 -12.39
C VAL A 221 -18.37 1.59 -12.31
N GLY A 222 -18.79 0.44 -12.82
CA GLY A 222 -17.98 -0.77 -12.87
C GLY A 222 -17.40 -1.20 -11.51
N ASP A 223 -16.18 -1.74 -11.53
CA ASP A 223 -15.37 -2.00 -10.33
C ASP A 223 -14.56 -0.74 -10.00
N GLY A 224 -15.06 0.04 -9.06
CA GLY A 224 -14.49 1.33 -8.69
C GLY A 224 -13.18 1.28 -7.88
N GLY A 225 -12.60 0.10 -7.64
CA GLY A 225 -11.42 -0.08 -6.77
C GLY A 225 -10.23 0.79 -7.18
N ILE A 226 -9.95 0.89 -8.48
CA ILE A 226 -8.86 1.73 -8.99
C ILE A 226 -9.09 3.22 -8.71
N ALA A 227 -10.34 3.69 -8.77
CA ALA A 227 -10.66 5.09 -8.49
C ALA A 227 -10.53 5.39 -6.98
N VAL A 228 -10.86 4.42 -6.11
CA VAL A 228 -10.62 4.52 -4.66
C VAL A 228 -9.13 4.65 -4.38
N GLN A 229 -8.31 3.74 -4.90
CA GLN A 229 -6.85 3.80 -4.71
C GLN A 229 -6.29 5.12 -5.20
N THR A 230 -6.69 5.58 -6.39
CA THR A 230 -6.24 6.86 -6.95
C THR A 230 -6.65 8.06 -6.08
N LEU A 231 -7.78 8.00 -5.37
CA LEU A 231 -8.18 9.06 -4.43
C LEU A 231 -7.21 9.14 -3.24
N PHE A 232 -6.77 8.00 -2.70
CA PHE A 232 -5.76 7.96 -1.64
C PHE A 232 -4.42 8.48 -2.17
N ASP A 233 -3.94 7.99 -3.32
CA ASP A 233 -2.69 8.47 -3.95
C ASP A 233 -2.74 9.99 -4.24
N LEU A 234 -3.91 10.51 -4.64
CA LEU A 234 -4.12 11.96 -4.83
C LEU A 234 -4.02 12.72 -3.52
N SER A 235 -4.54 12.14 -2.43
CA SER A 235 -4.53 12.78 -1.12
C SER A 235 -3.11 12.89 -0.52
N ASP A 236 -2.19 11.99 -0.85
CA ASP A 236 -0.80 12.05 -0.38
C ASP A 236 -0.13 13.39 -0.70
N ASN A 237 -0.43 13.94 -1.87
CA ASN A 237 0.14 15.21 -2.32
C ASN A 237 -0.81 16.41 -2.14
N ASN A 238 -2.11 16.18 -1.89
CA ASN A 238 -3.14 17.22 -1.94
C ASN A 238 -4.15 17.08 -0.80
N TYR A 239 -3.72 16.64 0.38
CA TYR A 239 -4.60 16.31 1.50
C TYR A 239 -5.68 17.36 1.75
N ASP A 240 -5.28 18.60 2.03
CA ASP A 240 -6.23 19.66 2.39
C ASP A 240 -7.22 19.97 1.26
N ALA A 241 -6.77 19.91 0.00
CA ALA A 241 -7.63 20.16 -1.17
C ALA A 241 -8.63 19.02 -1.39
N VAL A 242 -8.21 17.75 -1.23
CA VAL A 242 -9.09 16.57 -1.29
C VAL A 242 -10.13 16.63 -0.17
N MET A 243 -9.70 16.91 1.06
CA MET A 243 -10.59 17.02 2.22
C MET A 243 -11.60 18.15 2.07
N ALA A 244 -11.17 19.30 1.56
CA ALA A 244 -12.06 20.43 1.28
C ALA A 244 -13.07 20.11 0.15
N SER A 245 -12.63 19.43 -0.90
CA SER A 245 -13.50 19.00 -2.00
C SER A 245 -14.59 18.05 -1.52
N LEU A 246 -14.24 17.03 -0.72
CA LEU A 246 -15.20 16.08 -0.17
C LEU A 246 -16.17 16.76 0.81
N ALA A 247 -15.71 17.76 1.58
CA ALA A 247 -16.57 18.54 2.48
C ALA A 247 -17.60 19.36 1.70
N ASP A 248 -17.16 20.10 0.70
CA ASP A 248 -18.02 20.91 -0.19
C ASP A 248 -19.08 20.05 -0.91
N LEU A 249 -18.68 18.86 -1.38
CA LEU A 249 -19.60 17.91 -1.99
C LEU A 249 -20.64 17.37 -0.98
N ALA A 250 -20.24 17.11 0.27
CA ALA A 250 -21.16 16.69 1.32
C ALA A 250 -22.20 17.77 1.65
N ASP A 251 -21.77 19.03 1.65
CA ASP A 251 -22.66 20.16 1.94
C ASP A 251 -23.63 20.47 0.78
N ARG A 252 -23.17 20.33 -0.48
CA ARG A 252 -24.01 20.55 -1.67
C ARG A 252 -24.96 19.39 -1.99
N ASN A 253 -24.64 18.17 -1.54
CA ASN A 253 -25.42 16.96 -1.84
C ASN A 253 -25.85 16.22 -0.56
N PRO A 254 -26.85 16.73 0.17
CA PRO A 254 -27.25 16.13 1.45
C PRO A 254 -27.64 14.65 1.36
N ALA A 255 -28.16 14.21 0.20
CA ALA A 255 -28.53 12.81 -0.02
C ALA A 255 -27.34 11.86 -0.05
N GLU A 256 -26.15 12.34 -0.43
CA GLU A 256 -24.91 11.58 -0.56
C GLU A 256 -23.86 12.01 0.49
N ALA A 257 -24.21 12.95 1.35
CA ALA A 257 -23.29 13.53 2.34
C ALA A 257 -22.63 12.46 3.23
N GLY A 258 -23.35 11.41 3.58
CA GLY A 258 -22.80 10.28 4.33
C GLY A 258 -21.67 9.59 3.59
N THR A 259 -21.79 9.39 2.28
CA THR A 259 -20.74 8.77 1.45
C THR A 259 -19.48 9.64 1.40
N TYR A 260 -19.64 10.93 1.16
CA TYR A 260 -18.49 11.84 1.10
C TYR A 260 -17.79 11.98 2.46
N ARG A 261 -18.54 12.01 3.56
CA ARG A 261 -18.00 12.03 4.93
C ARG A 261 -17.28 10.71 5.26
N TYR A 262 -17.84 9.59 4.84
CA TYR A 262 -17.19 8.28 5.04
C TYR A 262 -15.85 8.19 4.28
N LEU A 263 -15.81 8.63 3.01
CA LEU A 263 -14.56 8.70 2.25
C LEU A 263 -13.56 9.66 2.89
N ARG A 264 -14.04 10.83 3.36
CA ARG A 264 -13.20 11.81 4.07
C ARG A 264 -12.61 11.24 5.36
N ALA A 265 -13.38 10.48 6.11
CA ALA A 265 -12.90 9.78 7.30
C ALA A 265 -11.82 8.75 6.98
N ASN A 266 -12.00 7.98 5.88
CA ASN A 266 -10.98 7.00 5.45
C ASN A 266 -9.68 7.70 5.02
N VAL A 267 -9.75 8.78 4.23
CA VAL A 267 -8.58 9.59 3.87
C VAL A 267 -7.91 10.16 5.13
N ALA A 268 -8.68 10.63 6.11
CA ALA A 268 -8.11 11.14 7.35
C ALA A 268 -7.41 10.05 8.18
N MET A 269 -7.97 8.84 8.24
CA MET A 269 -7.34 7.70 8.93
C MET A 269 -6.04 7.27 8.24
N ASP A 270 -6.00 7.26 6.92
CA ASP A 270 -4.80 6.94 6.13
C ASP A 270 -3.64 7.91 6.46
N HIS A 271 -3.99 9.18 6.65
CA HIS A 271 -3.03 10.21 7.06
C HIS A 271 -2.83 10.34 8.59
N CYS A 272 -3.24 9.33 9.38
CA CYS A 272 -3.13 9.30 10.84
C CYS A 272 -3.79 10.51 11.56
N ARG A 273 -4.88 11.07 10.98
CA ARG A 273 -5.66 12.17 11.54
C ARG A 273 -6.97 11.66 12.11
N TYR A 274 -6.87 10.86 13.16
CA TYR A 274 -7.97 10.07 13.72
C TYR A 274 -9.08 10.93 14.37
N ARG A 275 -8.78 12.12 14.87
CA ARG A 275 -9.81 13.05 15.39
C ARG A 275 -10.74 13.50 14.28
N GLN A 276 -10.17 13.93 13.16
CA GLN A 276 -10.94 14.38 12.01
C GLN A 276 -11.78 13.23 11.43
N ALA A 277 -11.21 12.04 11.36
CA ALA A 277 -11.93 10.84 10.94
C ALA A 277 -13.12 10.54 11.88
N LEU A 278 -12.91 10.64 13.19
CA LEU A 278 -13.92 10.33 14.20
C LEU A 278 -15.13 11.28 14.13
N GLU A 279 -14.92 12.58 13.89
CA GLU A 279 -16.01 13.57 13.71
C GLU A 279 -16.91 13.20 12.53
N ASP A 280 -16.32 12.81 11.41
CA ASP A 280 -17.06 12.36 10.24
C ASP A 280 -17.79 11.04 10.49
N LEU A 281 -17.12 10.05 11.10
CA LEU A 281 -17.71 8.75 11.39
C LEU A 281 -18.91 8.85 12.33
N TYR A 282 -18.88 9.70 13.36
CA TYR A 282 -20.05 9.93 14.19
C TYR A 282 -21.22 10.56 13.42
N THR A 283 -20.91 11.41 12.44
CA THR A 283 -21.95 12.00 11.58
C THR A 283 -22.53 10.93 10.64
N VAL A 284 -21.68 10.07 10.09
CA VAL A 284 -22.09 8.92 9.26
C VAL A 284 -22.94 7.93 10.07
N GLN A 285 -22.53 7.60 11.29
CA GLN A 285 -23.28 6.70 12.18
C GLN A 285 -24.71 7.23 12.43
N ARG A 286 -24.84 8.53 12.72
CA ARG A 286 -26.15 9.17 12.94
C ARG A 286 -27.04 9.14 11.71
N SER A 287 -26.47 9.16 10.50
CA SER A 287 -27.24 9.14 9.24
C SER A 287 -27.91 7.79 8.97
N ARG A 288 -27.44 6.68 9.58
CA ARG A 288 -27.89 5.31 9.37
C ARG A 288 -27.89 4.85 7.90
N GLN A 289 -27.07 5.47 7.07
CA GLN A 289 -26.96 5.15 5.64
C GLN A 289 -26.03 3.95 5.37
N PHE A 290 -25.22 3.57 6.34
CA PHE A 290 -24.19 2.53 6.24
C PHE A 290 -24.47 1.37 7.21
N ASN A 291 -23.81 0.23 6.97
CA ASN A 291 -23.82 -0.87 7.91
C ASN A 291 -23.24 -0.42 9.25
N SER A 292 -24.01 -0.55 10.31
CA SER A 292 -23.62 -0.06 11.63
C SER A 292 -22.31 -0.69 12.10
N HIS A 293 -22.14 -2.00 11.94
CA HIS A 293 -20.95 -2.71 12.43
C HIS A 293 -19.64 -2.21 11.80
N THR A 294 -19.63 -1.86 10.51
CA THR A 294 -18.43 -1.33 9.86
C THR A 294 -18.09 0.07 10.38
N VAL A 295 -19.10 0.92 10.54
CA VAL A 295 -18.91 2.27 11.09
C VAL A 295 -18.47 2.20 12.55
N ASP A 296 -19.09 1.32 13.36
CA ASP A 296 -18.70 1.10 14.76
C ASP A 296 -17.25 0.61 14.87
N TYR A 297 -16.82 -0.30 13.98
CA TYR A 297 -15.42 -0.74 13.92
C TYR A 297 -14.45 0.41 13.62
N TYR A 298 -14.74 1.26 12.63
CA TYR A 298 -13.86 2.39 12.34
C TYR A 298 -13.86 3.45 13.45
N ILE A 299 -14.99 3.68 14.12
CA ILE A 299 -15.04 4.50 15.34
C ILE A 299 -14.14 3.88 16.42
N ALA A 300 -14.28 2.57 16.66
CA ALA A 300 -13.46 1.86 17.65
C ALA A 300 -11.95 1.96 17.33
N LYS A 301 -11.58 1.82 16.05
CA LYS A 301 -10.19 1.98 15.57
C LYS A 301 -9.68 3.40 15.85
N CYS A 302 -10.44 4.43 15.49
CA CYS A 302 -10.07 5.82 15.78
C CYS A 302 -9.97 6.08 17.29
N CYS A 303 -10.89 5.55 18.09
CA CYS A 303 -10.87 5.67 19.55
C CYS A 303 -9.63 4.97 20.15
N LEU A 304 -9.27 3.77 19.66
CA LEU A 304 -8.04 3.08 20.05
C LEU A 304 -6.81 3.96 19.79
N GLU A 305 -6.68 4.49 18.56
CA GLU A 305 -5.56 5.34 18.15
C GLU A 305 -5.47 6.62 19.00
N LEU A 306 -6.61 7.17 19.41
CA LEU A 306 -6.69 8.34 20.29
C LEU A 306 -6.57 8.00 21.79
N ALA A 307 -6.25 6.76 22.14
CA ALA A 307 -6.18 6.24 23.51
C ALA A 307 -7.48 6.38 24.32
N ARG A 308 -8.64 6.37 23.63
CA ARG A 308 -9.99 6.38 24.23
C ARG A 308 -10.50 4.94 24.37
N TYR A 309 -9.82 4.14 25.18
CA TYR A 309 -9.94 2.67 25.19
C TYR A 309 -11.34 2.18 25.58
N ASP A 310 -11.99 2.78 26.59
CA ASP A 310 -13.34 2.41 27.01
C ASP A 310 -14.38 2.64 25.90
N GLU A 311 -14.23 3.73 25.15
CA GLU A 311 -15.08 4.04 24.01
C GLU A 311 -14.79 3.10 22.83
N ALA A 312 -13.52 2.77 22.60
CA ALA A 312 -13.13 1.77 21.60
C ALA A 312 -13.77 0.41 21.90
N LEU A 313 -13.76 -0.03 23.16
CA LEU A 313 -14.39 -1.28 23.60
C LEU A 313 -15.90 -1.26 23.36
N ASN A 314 -16.59 -0.17 23.74
CA ASN A 314 -18.03 -0.05 23.53
C ASN A 314 -18.41 -0.21 22.04
N HIS A 315 -17.69 0.46 21.14
CA HIS A 315 -17.99 0.39 19.71
C HIS A 315 -17.55 -0.93 19.07
N VAL A 316 -16.40 -1.49 19.44
CA VAL A 316 -15.97 -2.78 18.87
C VAL A 316 -16.85 -3.94 19.33
N ASP A 317 -17.39 -3.90 20.56
CA ASP A 317 -18.35 -4.90 21.03
C ASP A 317 -19.67 -4.82 20.26
N GLN A 318 -20.14 -3.61 19.90
CA GLN A 318 -21.29 -3.45 19.00
C GLN A 318 -21.00 -4.01 17.60
N ALA A 319 -19.80 -3.76 17.07
CA ALA A 319 -19.38 -4.31 15.78
C ALA A 319 -19.33 -5.84 15.78
N ILE A 320 -18.76 -6.44 16.82
CA ILE A 320 -18.68 -7.91 17.00
C ILE A 320 -20.08 -8.51 17.16
N ALA A 321 -20.96 -7.89 17.93
CA ALA A 321 -22.34 -8.37 18.14
C ALA A 321 -23.13 -8.41 16.83
N ALA A 322 -22.86 -7.50 15.89
CA ALA A 322 -23.51 -7.44 14.59
C ALA A 322 -22.82 -8.29 13.52
N ALA A 323 -21.50 -8.51 13.61
CA ALA A 323 -20.71 -9.25 12.63
C ALA A 323 -19.49 -9.92 13.29
N ALA A 324 -19.70 -11.07 13.94
CA ALA A 324 -18.67 -11.77 14.71
C ALA A 324 -17.57 -12.45 13.86
N THR A 325 -17.64 -12.40 12.53
CA THR A 325 -16.72 -13.12 11.63
C THR A 325 -15.60 -12.23 11.07
N GLN A 326 -15.35 -11.07 11.68
CA GLN A 326 -14.32 -10.12 11.23
C GLN A 326 -13.13 -10.18 12.21
N PRO A 327 -11.96 -10.71 11.81
CA PRO A 327 -10.81 -10.90 12.71
C PRO A 327 -10.23 -9.58 13.23
N GLU A 328 -10.29 -8.53 12.44
CA GLU A 328 -9.80 -7.19 12.81
C GLU A 328 -10.55 -6.58 13.99
N TYR A 329 -11.83 -6.97 14.23
CA TYR A 329 -12.59 -6.47 15.37
C TYR A 329 -12.00 -7.00 16.68
N TYR A 330 -11.64 -8.28 16.71
CA TYR A 330 -11.01 -8.90 17.88
C TYR A 330 -9.60 -8.36 18.14
N LEU A 331 -8.88 -7.96 17.10
CA LEU A 331 -7.59 -7.31 17.26
C LEU A 331 -7.74 -5.95 17.96
N VAL A 332 -8.67 -5.10 17.48
CA VAL A 332 -8.97 -3.81 18.12
C VAL A 332 -9.44 -4.02 19.56
N LYS A 333 -10.34 -5.00 19.79
CA LYS A 333 -10.80 -5.35 21.15
C LYS A 333 -9.63 -5.73 22.04
N SER A 334 -8.76 -6.63 21.60
CA SER A 334 -7.60 -7.08 22.38
C SER A 334 -6.68 -5.92 22.77
N LEU A 335 -6.39 -5.02 21.81
CA LEU A 335 -5.53 -3.87 22.09
C LEU A 335 -6.18 -2.89 23.07
N ALA A 336 -7.48 -2.64 22.92
CA ALA A 336 -8.23 -1.80 23.83
C ALA A 336 -8.30 -2.40 25.24
N GLU A 337 -8.56 -3.72 25.38
CA GLU A 337 -8.54 -4.45 26.67
C GLU A 337 -7.17 -4.40 27.34
N TYR A 338 -6.08 -4.53 26.53
CA TYR A 338 -4.73 -4.46 27.07
C TYR A 338 -4.42 -3.13 27.76
N HIS A 339 -4.99 -2.03 27.24
CA HIS A 339 -4.74 -0.68 27.73
C HIS A 339 -5.88 -0.10 28.58
N ALA A 340 -7.05 -0.72 28.60
CA ALA A 340 -8.20 -0.23 29.38
C ALA A 340 -7.93 -0.32 30.87
N GLY A 341 -8.41 0.70 31.60
CA GLY A 341 -8.25 0.76 33.05
C GLY A 341 -6.84 1.12 33.53
N GLN A 342 -6.66 1.19 34.85
CA GLN A 342 -5.37 1.49 35.46
C GLN A 342 -4.51 0.21 35.50
N GLY A 343 -3.62 0.05 34.50
CA GLY A 343 -2.67 -1.05 34.43
C GLY A 343 -2.95 -2.11 33.35
N GLY A 344 -3.99 -1.90 32.56
CA GLY A 344 -4.36 -2.82 31.46
C GLY A 344 -4.89 -4.19 31.92
N ASN A 345 -5.52 -4.92 31.04
CA ASN A 345 -6.01 -6.27 31.30
C ASN A 345 -5.43 -7.27 30.30
N SER A 346 -4.21 -7.70 30.56
CA SER A 346 -3.48 -8.65 29.71
C SER A 346 -4.22 -10.00 29.55
N ALA A 347 -5.02 -10.40 30.54
CA ALA A 347 -5.81 -11.65 30.48
C ALA A 347 -6.98 -11.52 29.50
N ALA A 348 -7.76 -10.44 29.57
CA ALA A 348 -8.85 -10.18 28.63
C ALA A 348 -8.34 -9.97 27.20
N ALA A 349 -7.22 -9.27 27.04
CA ALA A 349 -6.58 -9.11 25.75
C ALA A 349 -6.18 -10.46 25.12
N MET A 350 -5.57 -11.35 25.91
CA MET A 350 -5.22 -12.69 25.45
C MET A 350 -6.45 -13.55 25.15
N GLU A 351 -7.53 -13.42 25.90
CA GLU A 351 -8.81 -14.11 25.65
C GLU A 351 -9.41 -13.68 24.31
N ALA A 352 -9.44 -12.38 24.01
CA ALA A 352 -9.91 -11.86 22.72
C ALA A 352 -9.07 -12.37 21.56
N LEU A 353 -7.74 -12.40 21.70
CA LEU A 353 -6.83 -12.97 20.70
C LEU A 353 -6.98 -14.49 20.56
N GLU A 354 -7.26 -15.21 21.65
CA GLU A 354 -7.49 -16.65 21.61
C GLU A 354 -8.78 -16.98 20.85
N HIS A 355 -9.84 -16.20 21.10
CA HIS A 355 -11.09 -16.33 20.35
C HIS A 355 -10.87 -16.08 18.85
N CYS A 356 -10.17 -15.02 18.50
CA CYS A 356 -9.77 -14.73 17.11
C CYS A 356 -8.95 -15.89 16.50
N SER A 357 -7.96 -16.41 17.23
CA SER A 357 -7.09 -17.51 16.81
C SER A 357 -7.85 -18.79 16.48
N ASN A 358 -8.88 -19.09 17.27
CA ASN A 358 -9.71 -20.28 17.04
C ASN A 358 -10.53 -20.18 15.75
N MET A 359 -10.97 -18.97 15.40
CA MET A 359 -11.72 -18.74 14.17
C MET A 359 -10.80 -18.50 12.97
N PHE A 360 -9.70 -17.79 13.16
CA PHE A 360 -8.81 -17.31 12.10
C PHE A 360 -7.33 -17.62 12.41
N PRO A 361 -6.92 -18.90 12.46
CA PRO A 361 -5.58 -19.29 12.94
C PRO A 361 -4.43 -18.80 12.04
N GLN A 362 -4.73 -18.38 10.81
CA GLN A 362 -3.75 -17.86 9.84
C GLN A 362 -3.71 -16.33 9.76
N TYR A 363 -4.52 -15.62 10.54
CA TYR A 363 -4.56 -14.16 10.50
C TYR A 363 -3.28 -13.56 11.10
N VAL A 364 -2.38 -13.08 10.23
CA VAL A 364 -1.04 -12.60 10.60
C VAL A 364 -1.06 -11.50 11.66
N PRO A 365 -1.90 -10.44 11.56
CA PRO A 365 -1.91 -9.38 12.59
C PRO A 365 -2.22 -9.89 14.00
N MET A 366 -3.07 -10.90 14.14
CA MET A 366 -3.36 -11.54 15.43
C MET A 366 -2.14 -12.32 15.97
N LEU A 367 -1.42 -13.02 15.06
CA LEU A 367 -0.20 -13.75 15.45
C LEU A 367 0.89 -12.79 15.93
N LEU A 368 1.04 -11.63 15.27
CA LEU A 368 1.95 -10.56 15.68
C LEU A 368 1.55 -9.97 17.02
N ALA A 369 0.26 -9.70 17.25
CA ALA A 369 -0.23 -9.20 18.54
C ALA A 369 0.07 -10.17 19.69
N LYS A 370 -0.23 -11.47 19.51
CA LYS A 370 0.13 -12.52 20.50
C LYS A 370 1.63 -12.55 20.78
N ALA A 371 2.44 -12.54 19.72
CA ALA A 371 3.89 -12.57 19.88
C ALA A 371 4.40 -11.35 20.66
N SER A 372 3.87 -10.17 20.36
CA SER A 372 4.26 -8.93 21.02
C SER A 372 3.90 -8.95 22.51
N LEU A 373 2.64 -9.30 22.86
CA LEU A 373 2.22 -9.39 24.26
C LEU A 373 3.03 -10.42 25.05
N LEU A 374 3.30 -11.59 24.49
CA LEU A 374 4.13 -12.61 25.10
C LEU A 374 5.58 -12.15 25.32
N SER A 375 6.14 -11.45 24.33
CA SER A 375 7.48 -10.90 24.40
C SER A 375 7.62 -9.85 25.52
N GLN A 376 6.60 -9.00 25.71
CA GLN A 376 6.57 -8.05 26.83
C GLN A 376 6.50 -8.74 28.20
N GLN A 377 5.91 -9.93 28.27
CA GLN A 377 5.90 -10.77 29.46
C GLN A 377 7.21 -11.58 29.67
N GLY A 378 8.22 -11.39 28.78
CA GLY A 378 9.46 -12.15 28.82
C GLY A 378 9.35 -13.61 28.31
N ARG A 379 8.21 -13.98 27.70
CA ARG A 379 7.94 -15.33 27.17
C ARG A 379 8.43 -15.47 25.72
N ASP A 380 9.69 -15.12 25.49
CA ASP A 380 10.29 -15.00 24.15
C ASP A 380 10.23 -16.28 23.31
N LYS A 381 10.34 -17.46 23.94
CA LYS A 381 10.23 -18.74 23.21
C LYS A 381 8.84 -18.96 22.62
N GLU A 382 7.80 -18.60 23.35
CA GLU A 382 6.42 -18.71 22.89
C GLU A 382 6.11 -17.64 21.84
N ALA A 383 6.58 -16.41 22.06
CA ALA A 383 6.50 -15.33 21.07
C ALA A 383 7.13 -15.76 19.73
N LEU A 384 8.30 -16.39 19.76
CA LEU A 384 8.96 -16.91 18.56
C LEU A 384 8.11 -17.96 17.83
N GLY A 385 7.35 -18.79 18.55
CA GLY A 385 6.40 -19.73 17.96
C GLY A 385 5.35 -19.06 17.10
N TYR A 386 4.75 -17.98 17.61
CA TYR A 386 3.75 -17.19 16.85
C TYR A 386 4.37 -16.43 15.68
N LEU A 387 5.57 -15.86 15.82
CA LEU A 387 6.28 -15.21 14.71
C LEU A 387 6.67 -16.20 13.61
N ASN A 388 7.05 -17.43 13.98
CA ASN A 388 7.28 -18.47 12.98
C ASN A 388 6.00 -18.85 12.23
N ALA A 389 4.85 -18.89 12.91
CA ALA A 389 3.57 -19.11 12.26
C ALA A 389 3.17 -17.92 11.35
N ALA A 390 3.39 -16.68 11.80
CA ALA A 390 3.14 -15.48 11.00
C ALA A 390 3.95 -15.51 9.68
N VAL A 391 5.26 -15.71 9.76
CA VAL A 391 6.11 -15.79 8.56
C VAL A 391 5.84 -17.05 7.72
N ALA A 392 5.34 -18.15 8.31
CA ALA A 392 4.91 -19.32 7.54
C ALA A 392 3.61 -19.06 6.77
N ASN A 393 2.74 -18.20 7.29
CA ASN A 393 1.50 -17.81 6.63
C ASN A 393 1.72 -16.73 5.56
N ASP A 394 2.59 -15.76 5.83
CA ASP A 394 3.04 -14.75 4.87
C ASP A 394 4.57 -14.58 4.96
N PRO A 395 5.33 -15.24 4.07
CA PRO A 395 6.79 -15.15 4.04
C PRO A 395 7.34 -13.77 3.65
N ASN A 396 6.50 -12.89 3.09
CA ASN A 396 6.87 -11.55 2.64
C ASN A 396 6.29 -10.44 3.54
N ASP A 397 5.66 -10.78 4.66
CA ASP A 397 5.23 -9.78 5.63
C ASP A 397 6.45 -9.14 6.32
N ALA A 398 6.71 -7.87 5.98
CA ALA A 398 7.87 -7.12 6.47
C ALA A 398 7.86 -6.95 8.00
N GLU A 399 6.67 -6.79 8.59
CA GLU A 399 6.51 -6.60 10.03
C GLU A 399 6.80 -7.91 10.79
N ALA A 400 6.29 -9.04 10.30
CA ALA A 400 6.56 -10.36 10.86
C ALA A 400 8.04 -10.74 10.77
N LEU A 401 8.68 -10.49 9.62
CA LEU A 401 10.10 -10.72 9.42
C LEU A 401 10.96 -9.83 10.31
N LEU A 402 10.65 -8.53 10.37
CA LEU A 402 11.38 -7.59 11.25
C LEU A 402 11.22 -8.00 12.71
N ALA A 403 9.98 -8.25 13.16
CA ALA A 403 9.71 -8.67 14.54
C ALA A 403 10.45 -9.96 14.91
N ARG A 404 10.42 -10.98 14.02
CA ARG A 404 11.15 -12.24 14.24
C ARG A 404 12.65 -12.03 14.22
N GLY A 405 13.17 -11.24 13.29
CA GLY A 405 14.58 -10.91 13.18
C GLY A 405 15.11 -10.24 14.45
N LEU A 406 14.40 -9.25 14.98
CA LEU A 406 14.75 -8.55 16.22
C LEU A 406 14.68 -9.48 17.44
N LEU A 407 13.64 -10.30 17.55
CA LEU A 407 13.50 -11.27 18.63
C LEU A 407 14.64 -12.32 18.60
N LEU A 408 14.94 -12.87 17.43
CA LEU A 408 16.05 -13.81 17.24
C LEU A 408 17.41 -13.20 17.60
N LYS A 409 17.63 -11.92 17.26
CA LYS A 409 18.85 -11.19 17.64
C LYS A 409 18.97 -11.10 19.17
N ARG A 410 17.89 -10.71 19.85
CA ARG A 410 17.82 -10.65 21.33
C ARG A 410 18.07 -12.00 21.98
N MET A 411 17.59 -13.09 21.35
CA MET A 411 17.82 -14.48 21.81
C MET A 411 19.22 -15.02 21.43
N GLY A 412 20.09 -14.23 20.76
CA GLY A 412 21.44 -14.62 20.37
C GLY A 412 21.53 -15.43 19.05
N ASN A 413 20.42 -15.64 18.34
CA ASN A 413 20.43 -16.37 17.06
C ASN A 413 20.67 -15.41 15.87
N THR A 414 21.90 -14.91 15.78
CA THR A 414 22.29 -13.92 14.76
C THR A 414 22.13 -14.42 13.33
N LYS A 415 22.34 -15.71 13.07
CA LYS A 415 22.26 -16.28 11.72
C LYS A 415 20.84 -16.19 11.16
N LEU A 416 19.84 -16.64 11.91
CA LEU A 416 18.44 -16.57 11.47
C LEU A 416 17.93 -15.13 11.48
N SER A 417 18.32 -14.33 12.48
CA SER A 417 18.03 -12.89 12.52
C SER A 417 18.48 -12.18 11.23
N ASN A 418 19.75 -12.35 10.84
CA ASN A 418 20.29 -11.71 9.64
C ASN A 418 19.59 -12.19 8.36
N ARG A 419 19.09 -13.43 8.30
CA ARG A 419 18.31 -13.91 7.17
C ARG A 419 17.02 -13.10 7.02
N ASP A 420 16.23 -12.99 8.09
CA ASP A 420 14.96 -12.28 8.07
C ASP A 420 15.17 -10.78 7.78
N LEU A 421 16.12 -10.14 8.46
CA LEU A 421 16.46 -8.74 8.25
C LEU A 421 16.95 -8.44 6.82
N ASN A 422 17.74 -9.34 6.19
CA ASN A 422 18.13 -9.19 4.80
C ASN A 422 16.94 -9.30 3.85
N THR A 423 15.96 -10.16 4.15
CA THR A 423 14.74 -10.23 3.35
C THR A 423 14.00 -8.90 3.36
N VAL A 424 13.79 -8.30 4.55
CA VAL A 424 13.17 -6.97 4.67
C VAL A 424 14.00 -5.90 3.95
N ALA A 425 15.33 -5.93 4.08
CA ALA A 425 16.23 -4.96 3.43
C ALA A 425 16.23 -5.02 1.90
N LEU A 426 15.78 -6.14 1.31
CA LEU A 426 15.67 -6.34 -0.15
C LEU A 426 14.26 -6.09 -0.69
N MET A 427 13.28 -5.84 0.17
CA MET A 427 11.92 -5.50 -0.25
C MET A 427 11.89 -4.15 -1.00
N SER A 428 10.75 -3.82 -1.60
CA SER A 428 10.57 -2.65 -2.45
C SER A 428 10.99 -1.33 -1.78
N ASP A 429 11.22 -0.30 -2.58
CA ASP A 429 11.64 1.03 -2.10
C ASP A 429 10.44 1.89 -1.63
N ASP A 430 9.34 1.28 -1.16
CA ASP A 430 8.26 2.02 -0.52
C ASP A 430 8.81 2.70 0.75
N PRO A 431 8.70 4.02 0.89
CA PRO A 431 9.20 4.72 2.07
C PRO A 431 8.52 4.30 3.37
N HIS A 432 7.33 3.72 3.32
CA HIS A 432 6.62 3.18 4.48
C HIS A 432 7.02 1.74 4.82
N ASP A 433 7.86 1.09 4.00
CA ASP A 433 8.41 -0.20 4.34
C ASP A 433 9.40 -0.09 5.52
N LEU A 434 9.51 -1.17 6.29
CA LEU A 434 10.37 -1.22 7.47
C LEU A 434 11.86 -1.42 7.13
N LYS A 435 12.24 -1.22 5.89
CA LYS A 435 13.57 -1.46 5.31
C LYS A 435 14.68 -0.72 6.05
N GLY A 436 14.44 0.54 6.41
CA GLY A 436 15.42 1.34 7.12
C GLY A 436 15.81 0.75 8.48
N PHE A 437 14.85 0.18 9.20
CA PHE A 437 15.09 -0.47 10.49
C PHE A 437 15.92 -1.75 10.32
N ALA A 438 15.58 -2.56 9.32
CA ALA A 438 16.33 -3.78 9.02
C ALA A 438 17.77 -3.48 8.57
N LEU A 439 17.97 -2.46 7.73
CA LEU A 439 19.29 -2.01 7.29
C LEU A 439 20.16 -1.56 8.47
N ALA A 440 19.59 -0.79 9.40
CA ALA A 440 20.31 -0.35 10.60
C ALA A 440 20.71 -1.53 11.50
N GLU A 441 19.81 -2.49 11.69
CA GLU A 441 20.08 -3.69 12.50
C GLU A 441 21.14 -4.62 11.89
N LEU A 442 21.29 -4.58 10.55
CA LEU A 442 22.36 -5.26 9.79
C LEU A 442 23.68 -4.48 9.79
N GLY A 443 23.75 -3.27 10.36
CA GLY A 443 24.94 -2.41 10.32
C GLY A 443 25.17 -1.71 8.97
N ARG A 444 24.16 -1.67 8.09
CA ARG A 444 24.20 -0.99 6.79
C ARG A 444 23.78 0.49 6.93
N ASP A 445 24.52 1.22 7.76
CA ASP A 445 24.15 2.57 8.19
C ASP A 445 23.95 3.55 7.03
N ASN A 446 24.83 3.53 6.01
CA ASN A 446 24.70 4.43 4.86
C ASN A 446 23.38 4.23 4.10
N ASP A 447 22.99 2.98 3.90
CA ASP A 447 21.73 2.65 3.22
C ASP A 447 20.52 3.03 4.08
N ALA A 448 20.59 2.79 5.40
CA ALA A 448 19.56 3.15 6.35
C ALA A 448 19.36 4.68 6.44
N PHE A 449 20.43 5.48 6.46
CA PHE A 449 20.32 6.94 6.43
C PHE A 449 19.88 7.47 5.06
N ASN A 450 20.21 6.79 3.96
CA ASN A 450 19.66 7.14 2.65
C ASN A 450 18.14 6.91 2.59
N TRP A 451 17.66 5.78 3.13
CA TRP A 451 16.23 5.53 3.30
C TRP A 451 15.55 6.64 4.12
N LEU A 452 16.11 7.00 5.28
CA LEU A 452 15.58 8.08 6.11
C LEU A 452 15.51 9.42 5.35
N ARG A 453 16.53 9.73 4.56
CA ARG A 453 16.57 10.94 3.74
C ARG A 453 15.45 10.92 2.69
N LEU A 454 15.22 9.80 2.03
CA LEU A 454 14.12 9.64 1.04
C LEU A 454 12.76 9.79 1.72
N LEU A 455 12.56 9.14 2.88
CA LEU A 455 11.33 9.22 3.67
C LEU A 455 10.96 10.66 4.05
N THR A 456 11.95 11.49 4.42
CA THR A 456 11.73 12.83 4.96
C THR A 456 11.94 13.98 3.97
N ALA A 457 12.53 13.70 2.79
CA ALA A 457 12.82 14.73 1.77
C ALA A 457 11.70 14.85 0.72
N ALA A 458 10.72 13.96 0.71
CA ALA A 458 9.60 14.08 -0.17
C ALA A 458 8.85 15.40 0.11
N PRO A 459 8.48 16.21 -0.91
CA PRO A 459 7.76 17.47 -0.72
C PRO A 459 6.45 17.29 0.08
N GLN A 460 5.90 16.11 0.06
CA GLN A 460 4.65 15.69 0.71
C GLN A 460 4.88 14.80 1.94
N ALA A 461 6.08 14.81 2.55
CA ALA A 461 6.31 14.02 3.76
C ALA A 461 5.28 14.36 4.84
N GLY A 462 4.35 13.43 5.08
CA GLY A 462 3.25 13.56 6.02
C GLY A 462 3.67 13.30 7.47
N GLY A 463 2.70 13.41 8.37
CA GLY A 463 2.93 13.15 9.79
C GLY A 463 3.47 11.74 10.07
N GLU A 464 3.00 10.74 9.33
CA GLU A 464 3.46 9.36 9.48
C GLU A 464 4.92 9.17 9.07
N ASN A 465 5.38 9.79 7.97
CA ASN A 465 6.78 9.75 7.56
C ASN A 465 7.73 10.23 8.66
N TYR A 466 7.37 11.35 9.30
CA TYR A 466 8.16 11.90 10.41
C TYR A 466 8.04 11.03 11.67
N TYR A 467 6.92 10.35 11.90
CA TYR A 467 6.79 9.38 12.98
C TYR A 467 7.75 8.18 12.78
N TYR A 468 7.83 7.60 11.58
CA TYR A 468 8.82 6.55 11.28
C TYR A 468 10.26 7.06 11.42
N ALA A 469 10.53 8.30 10.99
CA ALA A 469 11.84 8.93 11.18
C ALA A 469 12.19 9.09 12.67
N ALA A 470 11.22 9.46 13.51
CA ALA A 470 11.40 9.56 14.95
C ALA A 470 11.71 8.19 15.58
N MET A 471 10.99 7.14 15.22
CA MET A 471 11.24 5.77 15.67
C MET A 471 12.64 5.30 15.26
N PHE A 472 13.06 5.57 14.02
CA PHE A 472 14.39 5.23 13.53
C PHE A 472 15.50 5.89 14.35
N MET A 473 15.38 7.19 14.62
CA MET A 473 16.35 7.92 15.43
C MET A 473 16.34 7.47 16.90
N ALA A 474 15.16 7.19 17.46
CA ALA A 474 15.03 6.63 18.80
C ALA A 474 15.73 5.26 18.93
N MET A 475 15.55 4.38 17.96
CA MET A 475 16.24 3.08 17.89
C MET A 475 17.77 3.24 17.81
N ARG A 476 18.25 4.29 17.14
CA ARG A 476 19.69 4.62 17.03
C ARG A 476 20.25 5.35 18.28
N GLY A 477 19.42 5.66 19.27
CA GLY A 477 19.79 6.39 20.46
C GLY A 477 19.99 7.91 20.27
N ASP A 478 19.64 8.43 19.09
CA ASP A 478 19.68 9.89 18.83
C ASP A 478 18.35 10.51 19.27
N THR A 479 18.21 10.71 20.58
CA THR A 479 16.98 11.23 21.19
C THR A 479 16.69 12.66 20.74
N PHE A 480 17.71 13.46 20.45
CA PHE A 480 17.52 14.85 20.00
C PHE A 480 16.81 14.90 18.63
N ARG A 481 17.34 14.16 17.63
CA ARG A 481 16.70 14.11 16.31
C ARG A 481 15.37 13.37 16.34
N ALA A 482 15.26 12.35 17.18
CA ALA A 482 13.99 11.65 17.36
C ALA A 482 12.88 12.59 17.84
N MET A 483 13.18 13.46 18.82
CA MET A 483 12.22 14.46 19.32
C MET A 483 11.88 15.53 18.26
N ASP A 484 12.86 15.98 17.46
CA ASP A 484 12.61 16.92 16.35
C ASP A 484 11.68 16.33 15.30
N PHE A 485 11.91 15.08 14.89
CA PHE A 485 11.02 14.39 13.96
C PHE A 485 9.63 14.12 14.56
N LEU A 486 9.55 13.80 15.86
CA LEU A 486 8.29 13.62 16.54
C LEU A 486 7.47 14.92 16.56
N GLN A 487 8.12 16.06 16.85
CA GLN A 487 7.45 17.37 16.76
C GLN A 487 6.93 17.63 15.34
N LYS A 488 7.74 17.34 14.31
CA LYS A 488 7.33 17.47 12.90
C LYS A 488 6.15 16.56 12.57
N ALA A 489 6.14 15.31 13.06
CA ALA A 489 5.02 14.39 12.88
C ALA A 489 3.70 15.01 13.39
N ILE A 490 3.74 15.51 14.63
CA ILE A 490 2.59 16.14 15.28
C ILE A 490 2.16 17.42 14.55
N ASP A 491 3.09 18.27 14.14
CA ASP A 491 2.79 19.49 13.42
C ASP A 491 2.21 19.24 12.02
N ASN A 492 2.53 18.09 11.41
CA ASN A 492 1.95 17.62 10.14
C ASN A 492 0.68 16.77 10.32
N GLY A 493 0.07 16.79 11.51
CA GLY A 493 -1.27 16.25 11.75
C GLY A 493 -1.32 14.84 12.31
N PHE A 494 -0.17 14.19 12.57
CA PHE A 494 -0.15 12.90 13.25
C PHE A 494 -0.76 13.01 14.65
N ASP A 495 -1.85 12.28 14.92
CA ASP A 495 -2.58 12.39 16.18
C ASP A 495 -2.84 11.05 16.90
N SER A 496 -2.17 9.96 16.49
CA SER A 496 -2.24 8.68 17.19
C SER A 496 -1.50 8.72 18.52
N VAL A 497 -2.23 8.88 19.61
CA VAL A 497 -1.69 8.78 20.97
C VAL A 497 -1.24 7.36 21.30
N TYR A 498 -2.01 6.35 20.82
CA TYR A 498 -1.66 4.94 20.97
C TYR A 498 -0.27 4.64 20.38
N ARG A 499 -0.02 5.04 19.12
CA ARG A 499 1.29 4.81 18.48
C ARG A 499 2.41 5.58 19.15
N LEU A 500 2.14 6.79 19.66
CA LEU A 500 3.13 7.58 20.39
C LEU A 500 3.52 6.92 21.72
N ARG A 501 2.55 6.50 22.52
CA ARG A 501 2.76 6.07 23.91
C ARG A 501 2.75 4.57 24.10
N ASP A 502 1.78 3.90 23.50
CA ASP A 502 1.34 2.56 23.92
C ASP A 502 1.47 1.51 22.83
N ASN A 503 2.16 1.81 21.70
CA ASN A 503 2.27 0.89 20.57
C ASN A 503 2.97 -0.42 20.95
N VAL A 504 2.17 -1.39 21.38
CA VAL A 504 2.66 -2.72 21.79
C VAL A 504 2.88 -3.65 20.61
N LEU A 505 2.30 -3.36 19.45
CA LEU A 505 2.40 -4.23 18.28
C LEU A 505 3.69 -4.01 17.49
N SER A 506 4.16 -2.77 17.40
CA SER A 506 5.33 -2.48 16.60
C SER A 506 6.60 -3.10 17.21
N PRO A 507 7.40 -3.81 16.41
CA PRO A 507 8.68 -4.33 16.84
C PRO A 507 9.70 -3.22 17.16
N VAL A 508 9.49 -2.02 16.65
CA VAL A 508 10.24 -0.79 16.94
C VAL A 508 9.27 0.27 17.44
N ASN A 509 9.63 1.02 18.47
CA ASN A 509 8.75 2.02 19.07
C ASN A 509 9.54 3.18 19.68
N LEU A 510 8.83 4.15 20.26
CA LEU A 510 9.41 5.33 20.91
C LEU A 510 9.78 5.12 22.39
N ALA A 511 9.83 3.87 22.88
CA ALA A 511 10.19 3.59 24.27
C ALA A 511 11.49 4.26 24.77
N PRO A 512 12.56 4.41 23.95
CA PRO A 512 13.75 5.14 24.37
C PRO A 512 13.52 6.61 24.73
N LEU A 513 12.42 7.23 24.24
CA LEU A 513 12.10 8.63 24.52
C LEU A 513 11.29 8.84 25.80
N ARG A 514 10.71 7.79 26.39
CA ARG A 514 9.80 7.88 27.54
C ARG A 514 10.44 8.46 28.81
N SER A 515 11.76 8.49 28.90
CA SER A 515 12.49 9.13 30.00
C SER A 515 12.69 10.65 29.81
N ASP A 516 12.37 11.18 28.64
CA ASP A 516 12.50 12.62 28.34
C ASP A 516 11.19 13.35 28.71
N LYS A 517 11.28 14.34 29.59
CA LYS A 517 10.12 15.15 30.00
C LYS A 517 9.44 15.88 28.83
N ASN A 518 10.19 16.22 27.80
CA ASN A 518 9.62 16.88 26.62
C ASN A 518 8.78 15.90 25.79
N PHE A 519 9.04 14.60 25.88
CA PHE A 519 8.20 13.59 25.23
C PHE A 519 6.79 13.59 25.79
N ASP A 520 6.63 13.61 27.13
CA ASP A 520 5.32 13.69 27.76
C ASP A 520 4.57 14.96 27.36
N LEU A 521 5.28 16.10 27.28
CA LEU A 521 4.68 17.36 26.82
C LEU A 521 4.18 17.30 25.37
N LEU A 522 4.87 16.57 24.50
CA LEU A 522 4.43 16.36 23.11
C LEU A 522 3.20 15.45 23.05
N VAL A 523 3.18 14.38 23.81
CA VAL A 523 2.04 13.47 23.91
C VAL A 523 0.82 14.22 24.48
N ASP A 524 1.00 15.02 25.52
CA ASP A 524 -0.05 15.86 26.13
C ASP A 524 -0.58 16.90 25.14
N LYS A 525 0.28 17.48 24.30
CA LYS A 525 -0.13 18.39 23.22
C LYS A 525 -1.10 17.70 22.24
N VAL A 526 -0.86 16.40 21.93
CA VAL A 526 -1.76 15.61 21.08
C VAL A 526 -3.05 15.24 21.83
N LEU A 527 -2.95 14.80 23.08
CA LEU A 527 -4.11 14.45 23.91
C LEU A 527 -5.08 15.63 24.07
N ASN A 528 -4.55 16.84 24.29
CA ASN A 528 -5.32 18.04 24.60
C ASN A 528 -5.66 18.90 23.36
N ARG A 529 -5.32 18.49 22.16
CA ARG A 529 -5.84 19.12 20.92
C ARG A 529 -7.37 19.00 20.91
N ARG A 530 -8.06 20.14 20.94
CA ARG A 530 -9.52 20.24 20.78
C ARG A 530 -9.91 20.26 19.33
#